data_999f06a78489bc3c8376931eb94dd4fa
#
_entry.id   999f06a78489bc3c8376931eb94dd4fa
#
_cell.length_a   1.000
_cell.length_b   1.000
_cell.length_c   1.000
_cell.angle_alpha   90.00
_cell.angle_beta   90.00
_cell.angle_gamma   90.00
#
_symmetry.space_group_name_H-M   'P 1'
#
loop_
_entity.id
_entity.type
_entity.pdbx_description
1 polymer ?
#
loop_
_entity_poly.entity_id
_entity_poly.type
_entity_poly.pdbx_seq_one_letter_code
_entity_poly.pdbx_strand_id
1 'polypeptide(L)'
;MAEMVLTPPLRADGREPNFLQKFGHAFVHGDIFTKLSLFVWGLGYIGHGQLIKALLVTLVQGLGLYFLGTSGIPALKKFGTLGTVQMEMQFNPLTLKNEVNNYDNSFAILLLSVIALVVIVTLIAAAMLVVQSNYALQAQKAAGKKPNNFRQDITLYLNEKFYVTLLTLPVLGVVVFTIIPLFILIAVAFTNYDQQHMPPAALFTWVGLANFASLFGGQSLSLTFSYAFGRVLSWTLVWAFFATFTNFFGGVFLAMLINNKKTKCQKLWRTLFIITIAVPQFVTLLLVRNFFSDAGIFNTMMANAGVTDFLKAIGLLGQNMNHIPFLTDQHWAKFMIILINIWVGVPYQMLIATGVLMNIPTDILEASTIDGASPLQSFIHIKLPYLLSVQGPALVTDFVRNVNNFNVIYLLTQDVYITKDQALASSSAKEVDLLVTWLFRLTQEQYNYKMAAVIGIMVFIICAVFTLVCFRFLNKKEATFS
;
A
#
# COMPACT_ATOMS: atom_id res chain seq x y z
N MET A 1 -32.14 41.51 -2.05
CA MET A 1 -32.49 40.59 -3.14
C MET A 1 -31.27 40.13 -3.94
N ALA A 2 -30.29 40.96 -4.26
CA ALA A 2 -29.07 40.50 -5.02
C ALA A 2 -28.19 39.52 -4.25
N GLU A 3 -28.07 39.60 -2.94
CA GLU A 3 -27.31 38.65 -2.12
C GLU A 3 -27.92 37.23 -2.06
N MET A 4 -29.25 37.13 -2.11
CA MET A 4 -29.98 35.86 -2.04
C MET A 4 -29.83 35.00 -3.32
N VAL A 5 -29.56 35.63 -4.46
CA VAL A 5 -29.39 34.92 -5.75
C VAL A 5 -27.97 34.37 -5.90
N LEU A 6 -27.02 34.93 -5.17
CA LEU A 6 -25.57 34.59 -5.33
C LEU A 6 -25.08 33.47 -4.42
N THR A 7 -25.89 33.06 -3.43
CA THR A 7 -25.57 31.90 -2.60
C THR A 7 -26.40 30.68 -3.04
N PRO A 8 -25.81 29.52 -3.30
CA PRO A 8 -26.61 28.35 -3.64
C PRO A 8 -27.51 27.97 -2.45
N PRO A 9 -28.78 27.62 -2.70
CA PRO A 9 -29.72 27.27 -1.63
C PRO A 9 -29.21 26.05 -0.84
N LEU A 10 -29.50 26.04 0.45
CA LEU A 10 -29.27 24.84 1.28
C LEU A 10 -30.08 23.67 0.72
N ARG A 11 -29.62 22.46 0.94
CA ARG A 11 -30.35 21.24 0.60
C ARG A 11 -31.65 21.14 1.42
N ALA A 12 -32.58 20.31 0.96
CA ALA A 12 -33.82 20.03 1.70
C ALA A 12 -33.58 19.49 3.12
N ASP A 13 -32.40 18.91 3.39
CA ASP A 13 -31.95 18.41 4.70
C ASP A 13 -31.21 19.48 5.54
N GLY A 14 -31.20 20.74 5.11
CA GLY A 14 -30.53 21.86 5.78
C GLY A 14 -29.00 21.88 5.65
N ARG A 15 -28.40 20.95 4.90
CA ARG A 15 -26.94 20.88 4.69
C ARG A 15 -26.48 21.78 3.56
N GLU A 16 -25.19 22.14 3.57
CA GLU A 16 -24.59 22.84 2.45
C GLU A 16 -24.70 22.05 1.13
N PRO A 17 -24.88 22.75 -0.01
CA PRO A 17 -24.90 22.10 -1.32
C PRO A 17 -23.55 21.40 -1.62
N ASN A 18 -23.65 20.25 -2.27
CA ASN A 18 -22.45 19.50 -2.66
C ASN A 18 -21.70 20.20 -3.82
N PHE A 19 -20.49 19.68 -4.15
CA PHE A 19 -19.63 20.26 -5.18
C PHE A 19 -20.34 20.46 -6.54
N LEU A 20 -21.11 19.45 -7.01
CA LEU A 20 -21.81 19.52 -8.28
C LEU A 20 -22.98 20.51 -8.25
N GLN A 21 -23.67 20.63 -7.12
CA GLN A 21 -24.75 21.62 -6.95
C GLN A 21 -24.19 23.05 -6.92
N LYS A 22 -23.05 23.26 -6.23
CA LYS A 22 -22.34 24.56 -6.25
C LYS A 22 -21.89 24.91 -7.67
N PHE A 23 -21.37 23.96 -8.44
CA PHE A 23 -21.02 24.15 -9.85
C PHE A 23 -22.24 24.48 -10.71
N GLY A 24 -23.31 23.67 -10.64
CA GLY A 24 -24.54 23.90 -11.39
C GLY A 24 -25.14 25.29 -11.13
N HIS A 25 -25.23 25.70 -9.87
CA HIS A 25 -25.69 27.01 -9.50
C HIS A 25 -24.79 28.14 -10.05
N ALA A 26 -23.46 27.99 -9.94
CA ALA A 26 -22.50 28.95 -10.47
C ALA A 26 -22.57 29.06 -11.99
N PHE A 27 -22.79 27.96 -12.71
CA PHE A 27 -22.93 27.97 -14.16
C PHE A 27 -24.24 28.62 -14.64
N VAL A 28 -25.38 28.33 -13.98
CA VAL A 28 -26.69 28.89 -14.36
C VAL A 28 -26.74 30.39 -14.08
N HIS A 29 -26.32 30.85 -12.89
CA HIS A 29 -26.47 32.23 -12.45
C HIS A 29 -25.21 33.09 -12.70
N GLY A 30 -24.13 32.48 -13.19
CA GLY A 30 -22.91 33.19 -13.56
C GLY A 30 -23.09 34.09 -14.77
N ASP A 31 -22.30 35.16 -14.83
CA ASP A 31 -22.20 36.03 -16.00
C ASP A 31 -21.55 35.31 -17.20
N ILE A 32 -21.48 36.01 -18.32
CA ILE A 32 -20.92 35.44 -19.56
C ILE A 32 -19.46 35.01 -19.39
N PHE A 33 -18.65 35.77 -18.61
CA PHE A 33 -17.25 35.45 -18.35
C PHE A 33 -17.10 34.21 -17.46
N THR A 34 -17.96 34.10 -16.44
CA THR A 34 -18.03 32.89 -15.60
C THR A 34 -18.41 31.65 -16.43
N LYS A 35 -19.37 31.75 -17.34
CA LYS A 35 -19.77 30.63 -18.22
C LYS A 35 -18.69 30.27 -19.24
N LEU A 36 -18.05 31.26 -19.86
CA LEU A 36 -16.95 31.03 -20.80
C LEU A 36 -15.71 30.43 -20.14
N SER A 37 -15.53 30.67 -18.85
CA SER A 37 -14.43 30.07 -18.11
C SER A 37 -14.49 28.53 -17.98
N LEU A 38 -15.61 27.90 -18.34
CA LEU A 38 -15.68 26.44 -18.47
C LEU A 38 -14.78 25.92 -19.60
N PHE A 39 -14.72 26.65 -20.71
CA PHE A 39 -13.97 26.27 -21.92
C PHE A 39 -12.56 26.84 -21.93
N VAL A 40 -12.40 28.11 -21.58
CA VAL A 40 -11.12 28.81 -21.50
C VAL A 40 -11.01 29.45 -20.12
N TRP A 41 -10.23 28.81 -19.27
CA TRP A 41 -10.18 29.12 -17.84
C TRP A 41 -9.80 30.58 -17.55
N GLY A 42 -8.89 31.14 -18.33
CA GLY A 42 -8.43 32.51 -18.18
C GLY A 42 -9.48 33.57 -18.46
N LEU A 43 -10.47 33.32 -19.36
CA LEU A 43 -11.44 34.31 -19.74
C LEU A 43 -12.29 34.83 -18.57
N GLY A 44 -12.68 33.94 -17.68
CA GLY A 44 -13.38 34.33 -16.46
C GLY A 44 -12.59 35.30 -15.59
N TYR A 45 -11.32 34.98 -15.35
CA TYR A 45 -10.43 35.84 -14.55
C TYR A 45 -10.11 37.17 -15.23
N ILE A 46 -9.96 37.20 -16.60
CA ILE A 46 -9.80 38.46 -17.35
C ILE A 46 -11.00 39.35 -17.15
N GLY A 47 -12.24 38.83 -17.33
CA GLY A 47 -13.48 39.59 -17.15
C GLY A 47 -13.63 40.16 -15.73
N HIS A 48 -13.02 39.51 -14.76
CA HIS A 48 -13.00 39.99 -13.36
C HIS A 48 -11.76 40.80 -12.98
N GLY A 49 -10.83 41.11 -13.93
CA GLY A 49 -9.64 41.94 -13.72
C GLY A 49 -8.48 41.22 -13.01
N GLN A 50 -8.41 39.87 -13.09
CA GLN A 50 -7.41 39.04 -12.43
C GLN A 50 -6.38 38.48 -13.43
N LEU A 51 -5.63 39.35 -14.12
CA LEU A 51 -4.77 39.01 -15.26
C LEU A 51 -3.71 37.95 -14.94
N ILE A 52 -3.03 38.05 -13.78
CA ILE A 52 -1.98 37.09 -13.41
C ILE A 52 -2.57 35.67 -13.18
N LYS A 53 -3.73 35.60 -12.51
CA LYS A 53 -4.43 34.33 -12.33
C LYS A 53 -4.89 33.76 -13.67
N ALA A 54 -5.43 34.62 -14.55
CA ALA A 54 -5.83 34.22 -15.91
C ALA A 54 -4.68 33.59 -16.66
N LEU A 55 -3.49 34.21 -16.66
CA LEU A 55 -2.30 33.69 -17.31
C LEU A 55 -1.90 32.30 -16.74
N LEU A 56 -1.82 32.19 -15.42
CA LEU A 56 -1.42 30.94 -14.76
C LEU A 56 -2.38 29.78 -15.03
N VAL A 57 -3.69 30.01 -14.87
CA VAL A 57 -4.65 28.93 -15.12
C VAL A 57 -4.77 28.55 -16.59
N THR A 58 -4.60 29.53 -17.51
CA THR A 58 -4.56 29.25 -18.97
C THR A 58 -3.30 28.46 -19.34
N LEU A 59 -2.16 28.74 -18.72
CA LEU A 59 -0.93 27.96 -18.91
C LEU A 59 -1.12 26.51 -18.48
N VAL A 60 -1.68 26.29 -17.30
CA VAL A 60 -1.96 24.92 -16.79
C VAL A 60 -2.93 24.18 -17.71
N GLN A 61 -4.01 24.84 -18.14
CA GLN A 61 -4.95 24.28 -19.11
C GLN A 61 -4.25 23.95 -20.43
N GLY A 62 -3.43 24.88 -20.96
CA GLY A 62 -2.69 24.72 -22.21
C GLY A 62 -1.72 23.53 -22.16
N LEU A 63 -0.98 23.37 -21.07
CA LEU A 63 -0.08 22.22 -20.86
C LEU A 63 -0.85 20.89 -20.85
N GLY A 64 -1.98 20.83 -20.13
CA GLY A 64 -2.83 19.64 -20.11
C GLY A 64 -3.40 19.29 -21.49
N LEU A 65 -3.92 20.29 -22.23
CA LEU A 65 -4.43 20.10 -23.57
C LEU A 65 -3.33 19.74 -24.58
N TYR A 66 -2.14 20.33 -24.47
CA TYR A 66 -0.98 19.97 -25.27
C TYR A 66 -0.60 18.50 -25.08
N PHE A 67 -0.48 18.07 -23.83
CA PHE A 67 -0.22 16.65 -23.53
C PHE A 67 -1.30 15.73 -24.10
N LEU A 68 -2.58 16.09 -23.95
CA LEU A 68 -3.68 15.30 -24.52
C LEU A 68 -3.61 15.24 -26.05
N GLY A 69 -3.29 16.35 -26.71
CA GLY A 69 -3.20 16.41 -28.18
C GLY A 69 -2.03 15.62 -28.74
N THR A 70 -0.86 15.73 -28.11
CA THR A 70 0.39 15.11 -28.63
C THR A 70 0.55 13.65 -28.24
N SER A 71 0.12 13.26 -27.03
CA SER A 71 0.40 11.94 -26.46
C SER A 71 -0.84 11.22 -25.95
N GLY A 72 -1.71 11.91 -25.23
CA GLY A 72 -2.82 11.29 -24.53
C GLY A 72 -3.90 10.72 -25.47
N ILE A 73 -4.44 11.53 -26.39
CA ILE A 73 -5.48 11.08 -27.34
C ILE A 73 -4.93 10.04 -28.32
N PRO A 74 -3.71 10.17 -28.89
CA PRO A 74 -3.11 9.10 -29.68
C PRO A 74 -3.01 7.77 -28.94
N ALA A 75 -2.59 7.78 -27.66
CA ALA A 75 -2.54 6.58 -26.84
C ALA A 75 -3.94 6.00 -26.57
N LEU A 76 -4.92 6.84 -26.21
CA LEU A 76 -6.29 6.42 -25.96
C LEU A 76 -6.96 5.77 -27.19
N LYS A 77 -6.66 6.25 -28.41
CA LYS A 77 -7.14 5.61 -29.64
C LYS A 77 -6.63 4.18 -29.81
N LYS A 78 -5.44 3.88 -29.32
CA LYS A 78 -4.81 2.55 -29.36
C LYS A 78 -5.05 1.72 -28.08
N PHE A 79 -5.74 2.27 -27.07
CA PHE A 79 -5.95 1.61 -25.79
C PHE A 79 -6.69 0.28 -25.91
N GLY A 80 -7.65 0.17 -26.83
CA GLY A 80 -8.42 -1.06 -27.03
C GLY A 80 -7.61 -2.23 -27.58
N THR A 81 -6.56 -1.97 -28.36
CA THR A 81 -5.68 -2.99 -28.97
C THR A 81 -4.32 -3.09 -28.30
N LEU A 82 -3.92 -2.05 -27.54
CA LEU A 82 -2.57 -1.86 -26.97
C LEU A 82 -1.45 -1.86 -28.02
N GLY A 83 -1.80 -1.50 -29.27
CA GLY A 83 -0.89 -1.47 -30.40
C GLY A 83 -1.09 -2.65 -31.36
N THR A 84 -0.69 -2.45 -32.61
CA THR A 84 -0.85 -3.43 -33.69
C THR A 84 0.42 -3.60 -34.55
N VAL A 85 1.34 -2.63 -34.46
CA VAL A 85 2.57 -2.62 -35.28
C VAL A 85 3.73 -3.12 -34.43
N GLN A 86 4.24 -4.31 -34.76
CA GLN A 86 5.44 -4.86 -34.09
C GLN A 86 6.70 -4.17 -34.59
N MET A 87 7.74 -4.23 -33.76
CA MET A 87 9.08 -3.75 -34.08
C MET A 87 9.73 -4.66 -35.12
N GLU A 88 10.01 -4.14 -36.31
CA GLU A 88 10.68 -4.85 -37.37
C GLU A 88 11.78 -3.98 -38.00
N MET A 89 12.83 -4.62 -38.50
CA MET A 89 13.86 -3.97 -39.29
C MET A 89 13.38 -3.87 -40.73
N GLN A 90 13.27 -2.64 -41.24
CA GLN A 90 12.89 -2.37 -42.63
C GLN A 90 14.03 -1.68 -43.35
N PHE A 91 14.29 -2.09 -44.58
CA PHE A 91 15.29 -1.42 -45.43
C PHE A 91 14.75 -0.06 -45.88
N ASN A 92 15.45 1.00 -45.50
CA ASN A 92 15.13 2.36 -45.96
C ASN A 92 15.91 2.68 -47.24
N PRO A 93 15.24 2.76 -48.39
CA PRO A 93 15.92 3.02 -49.67
C PRO A 93 16.53 4.43 -49.77
N LEU A 94 16.11 5.38 -48.92
CA LEU A 94 16.64 6.74 -48.92
C LEU A 94 17.98 6.83 -48.17
N THR A 95 18.13 6.07 -47.08
CA THR A 95 19.34 6.05 -46.26
C THR A 95 20.27 4.86 -46.56
N LEU A 96 19.78 3.92 -47.43
CA LEU A 96 20.47 2.64 -47.76
C LEU A 96 20.86 1.83 -46.52
N LYS A 97 20.08 1.95 -45.42
CA LYS A 97 20.30 1.26 -44.15
C LYS A 97 19.05 0.52 -43.72
N ASN A 98 19.25 -0.53 -42.93
CA ASN A 98 18.15 -1.15 -42.19
C ASN A 98 17.84 -0.26 -40.98
N GLU A 99 16.63 0.25 -40.93
CA GLU A 99 16.11 1.09 -39.86
C GLU A 99 14.92 0.39 -39.19
N VAL A 100 14.72 0.69 -37.91
CA VAL A 100 13.55 0.17 -37.18
C VAL A 100 12.30 0.90 -37.67
N ASN A 101 11.25 0.18 -37.98
CA ASN A 101 9.95 0.75 -38.35
C ASN A 101 9.35 1.62 -37.22
N ASN A 102 8.32 2.38 -37.54
CA ASN A 102 7.53 3.10 -36.54
C ASN A 102 6.61 2.10 -35.79
N TYR A 103 7.13 1.48 -34.73
CA TYR A 103 6.45 0.44 -33.98
C TYR A 103 5.63 0.98 -32.79
N ASP A 104 4.68 0.17 -32.34
CA ASP A 104 3.90 0.42 -31.15
C ASP A 104 4.60 -0.15 -29.90
N ASN A 105 4.42 0.52 -28.76
CA ASN A 105 4.86 0.00 -27.47
C ASN A 105 3.64 -0.12 -26.56
N SER A 106 3.18 -1.35 -26.33
CA SER A 106 1.96 -1.63 -25.55
C SER A 106 2.01 -1.05 -24.15
N PHE A 107 3.19 -1.07 -23.49
CA PHE A 107 3.33 -0.51 -22.14
C PHE A 107 3.26 1.02 -22.15
N ALA A 108 3.88 1.67 -23.13
CA ALA A 108 3.79 3.13 -23.29
C ALA A 108 2.35 3.58 -23.61
N ILE A 109 1.65 2.82 -24.47
CA ILE A 109 0.23 3.06 -24.80
C ILE A 109 -0.62 2.95 -23.53
N LEU A 110 -0.46 1.88 -22.75
CA LEU A 110 -1.18 1.67 -21.50
C LEU A 110 -0.90 2.81 -20.49
N LEU A 111 0.38 3.11 -20.25
CA LEU A 111 0.82 4.16 -19.32
C LEU A 111 0.26 5.53 -19.71
N LEU A 112 0.46 5.94 -20.98
CA LEU A 112 0.00 7.25 -21.47
C LEU A 112 -1.51 7.34 -21.48
N SER A 113 -2.23 6.23 -21.73
CA SER A 113 -3.69 6.19 -21.66
C SER A 113 -4.20 6.37 -20.24
N VAL A 114 -3.60 5.72 -19.26
CA VAL A 114 -3.95 5.90 -17.84
C VAL A 114 -3.67 7.35 -17.40
N ILE A 115 -2.51 7.89 -17.75
CA ILE A 115 -2.19 9.30 -17.47
C ILE A 115 -3.17 10.24 -18.16
N ALA A 116 -3.54 9.98 -19.41
CA ALA A 116 -4.51 10.79 -20.14
C ALA A 116 -5.88 10.80 -19.47
N LEU A 117 -6.37 9.65 -18.97
CA LEU A 117 -7.61 9.58 -18.20
C LEU A 117 -7.54 10.41 -16.91
N VAL A 118 -6.44 10.33 -16.17
CA VAL A 118 -6.21 11.13 -14.96
C VAL A 118 -6.18 12.63 -15.31
N VAL A 119 -5.48 13.02 -16.39
CA VAL A 119 -5.41 14.42 -16.84
C VAL A 119 -6.80 14.92 -17.28
N ILE A 120 -7.58 14.12 -18.02
CA ILE A 120 -8.95 14.48 -18.42
C ILE A 120 -9.82 14.73 -17.17
N VAL A 121 -9.83 13.81 -16.21
CA VAL A 121 -10.60 13.96 -14.97
C VAL A 121 -10.15 15.21 -14.19
N THR A 122 -8.84 15.43 -14.11
CA THR A 122 -8.26 16.62 -13.43
C THR A 122 -8.66 17.91 -14.14
N LEU A 123 -8.60 17.96 -15.48
CA LEU A 123 -9.00 19.13 -16.24
C LEU A 123 -10.51 19.43 -16.10
N ILE A 124 -11.35 18.40 -16.10
CA ILE A 124 -12.80 18.58 -15.88
C ILE A 124 -13.07 19.11 -14.46
N ALA A 125 -12.45 18.51 -13.45
CA ALA A 125 -12.59 18.97 -12.06
C ALA A 125 -12.07 20.41 -11.87
N ALA A 126 -10.93 20.72 -12.46
CA ALA A 126 -10.37 22.07 -12.45
C ALA A 126 -11.25 23.09 -13.17
N ALA A 127 -11.83 22.75 -14.32
CA ALA A 127 -12.79 23.59 -15.04
C ALA A 127 -13.99 23.93 -14.15
N MET A 128 -14.56 22.93 -13.45
CA MET A 128 -15.65 23.15 -12.50
C MET A 128 -15.26 24.06 -11.35
N LEU A 129 -14.04 23.90 -10.79
CA LEU A 129 -13.51 24.77 -9.74
C LEU A 129 -13.29 26.21 -10.22
N VAL A 130 -12.78 26.37 -11.45
CA VAL A 130 -12.57 27.68 -12.08
C VAL A 130 -13.90 28.43 -12.26
N VAL A 131 -14.96 27.75 -12.72
CA VAL A 131 -16.30 28.34 -12.82
C VAL A 131 -16.81 28.79 -11.46
N GLN A 132 -16.70 27.93 -10.43
CA GLN A 132 -17.10 28.29 -9.05
C GLN A 132 -16.29 29.48 -8.51
N SER A 133 -14.98 29.51 -8.77
CA SER A 133 -14.10 30.62 -8.35
C SER A 133 -14.48 31.93 -9.03
N ASN A 134 -14.75 31.92 -10.34
CA ASN A 134 -15.18 33.11 -11.07
C ASN A 134 -16.55 33.59 -10.62
N TYR A 135 -17.49 32.69 -10.31
CA TYR A 135 -18.77 33.03 -9.74
C TYR A 135 -18.63 33.70 -8.35
N ALA A 136 -17.70 33.20 -7.52
CA ALA A 136 -17.40 33.84 -6.23
C ALA A 136 -16.82 35.25 -6.40
N LEU A 137 -15.98 35.50 -7.42
CA LEU A 137 -15.48 36.83 -7.77
C LEU A 137 -16.61 37.77 -8.23
N GLN A 138 -17.54 37.26 -9.06
CA GLN A 138 -18.75 38.00 -9.46
C GLN A 138 -19.59 38.39 -8.24
N ALA A 139 -19.81 37.44 -7.31
CA ALA A 139 -20.58 37.68 -6.08
C ALA A 139 -19.92 38.75 -5.20
N GLN A 140 -18.59 38.69 -5.03
CA GLN A 140 -17.84 39.70 -4.28
C GLN A 140 -17.98 41.11 -4.88
N LYS A 141 -17.88 41.21 -6.23
CA LYS A 141 -18.07 42.50 -6.94
C LYS A 141 -19.51 43.05 -6.79
N ALA A 142 -20.52 42.17 -6.91
CA ALA A 142 -21.93 42.57 -6.71
C ALA A 142 -22.22 43.07 -5.29
N ALA A 143 -21.50 42.51 -4.28
CA ALA A 143 -21.55 42.98 -2.89
C ALA A 143 -20.68 44.23 -2.62
N GLY A 144 -20.13 44.88 -3.64
CA GLY A 144 -19.27 46.06 -3.52
C GLY A 144 -17.89 45.82 -2.93
N LYS A 145 -17.49 44.53 -2.75
CA LYS A 145 -16.17 44.16 -2.23
C LYS A 145 -15.15 44.08 -3.37
N LYS A 146 -13.95 44.60 -3.14
CA LYS A 146 -12.85 44.45 -4.10
C LYS A 146 -12.30 43.01 -4.02
N PRO A 147 -12.24 42.25 -5.14
CA PRO A 147 -11.59 40.94 -5.17
C PRO A 147 -10.10 41.03 -4.79
N ASN A 148 -9.60 40.02 -4.12
CA ASN A 148 -8.19 39.95 -3.77
C ASN A 148 -7.31 40.02 -5.02
N ASN A 149 -6.22 40.77 -4.94
CA ASN A 149 -5.18 40.73 -5.95
C ASN A 149 -4.31 39.46 -5.78
N PHE A 150 -3.44 39.17 -6.73
CA PHE A 150 -2.59 37.97 -6.71
C PHE A 150 -1.73 37.85 -5.44
N ARG A 151 -1.15 38.96 -4.97
CA ARG A 151 -0.35 38.97 -3.75
C ARG A 151 -1.17 38.66 -2.50
N GLN A 152 -2.39 39.19 -2.41
CA GLN A 152 -3.30 38.90 -1.31
C GLN A 152 -3.73 37.44 -1.31
N ASP A 153 -3.95 36.83 -2.48
CA ASP A 153 -4.25 35.40 -2.55
C ASP A 153 -3.06 34.53 -2.14
N ILE A 154 -1.84 34.88 -2.55
CA ILE A 154 -0.65 34.17 -2.05
C ILE A 154 -0.60 34.26 -0.53
N THR A 155 -0.81 35.44 0.04
CA THR A 155 -0.85 35.62 1.50
C THR A 155 -1.95 34.79 2.16
N LEU A 156 -3.14 34.73 1.54
CA LEU A 156 -4.26 33.91 2.01
C LEU A 156 -3.89 32.41 2.02
N TYR A 157 -3.28 31.90 0.94
CA TYR A 157 -2.86 30.49 0.85
C TYR A 157 -1.64 30.16 1.70
N LEU A 158 -0.81 31.15 2.05
CA LEU A 158 0.32 30.94 2.95
C LEU A 158 -0.05 31.10 4.45
N ASN A 159 -1.20 31.73 4.77
CA ASN A 159 -1.65 31.96 6.14
C ASN A 159 -2.97 31.20 6.42
N GLU A 160 -4.11 31.81 6.07
CA GLU A 160 -5.43 31.28 6.45
C GLU A 160 -5.76 29.93 5.81
N LYS A 161 -5.37 29.72 4.56
CA LYS A 161 -5.55 28.46 3.79
C LYS A 161 -4.25 27.67 3.65
N PHE A 162 -3.34 27.81 4.59
CA PHE A 162 -2.04 27.12 4.56
C PHE A 162 -2.16 25.62 4.43
N TYR A 163 -3.19 25.02 4.98
CA TYR A 163 -3.47 23.58 4.85
C TYR A 163 -3.62 23.14 3.39
N VAL A 164 -4.18 23.98 2.51
CA VAL A 164 -4.28 23.67 1.06
C VAL A 164 -2.89 23.61 0.45
N THR A 165 -2.07 24.63 0.70
CA THR A 165 -0.68 24.70 0.20
C THR A 165 0.16 23.53 0.71
N LEU A 166 0.05 23.22 2.00
CA LEU A 166 0.77 22.13 2.64
C LEU A 166 0.39 20.76 2.08
N LEU A 167 -0.90 20.52 1.82
CA LEU A 167 -1.40 19.24 1.34
C LEU A 167 -1.27 19.05 -0.16
N THR A 168 -1.07 20.11 -0.96
CA THR A 168 -1.01 20.03 -2.42
C THR A 168 0.10 19.08 -2.89
N LEU A 169 1.32 19.25 -2.37
CA LEU A 169 2.46 18.41 -2.78
C LEU A 169 2.31 16.94 -2.35
N PRO A 170 1.93 16.60 -1.10
CA PRO A 170 1.61 15.22 -0.73
C PRO A 170 0.50 14.59 -1.57
N VAL A 171 -0.59 15.31 -1.84
CA VAL A 171 -1.70 14.79 -2.67
C VAL A 171 -1.25 14.52 -4.10
N LEU A 172 -0.49 15.42 -4.71
CA LEU A 172 0.12 15.18 -6.02
C LEU A 172 1.05 13.97 -6.00
N GLY A 173 1.86 13.82 -4.95
CA GLY A 173 2.70 12.64 -4.76
C GLY A 173 1.90 11.34 -4.71
N VAL A 174 0.80 11.32 -3.97
CA VAL A 174 -0.10 10.15 -3.91
C VAL A 174 -0.70 9.85 -5.28
N VAL A 175 -1.14 10.86 -6.03
CA VAL A 175 -1.70 10.65 -7.39
C VAL A 175 -0.64 10.06 -8.32
N VAL A 176 0.55 10.64 -8.37
CA VAL A 176 1.61 10.26 -9.32
C VAL A 176 2.27 8.93 -8.96
N PHE A 177 2.58 8.71 -7.68
CA PHE A 177 3.40 7.56 -7.23
C PHE A 177 2.58 6.41 -6.63
N THR A 178 1.28 6.60 -6.38
CA THR A 178 0.42 5.54 -5.84
C THR A 178 -0.76 5.25 -6.75
N ILE A 179 -1.56 6.25 -7.09
CA ILE A 179 -2.81 6.02 -7.84
C ILE A 179 -2.51 5.58 -9.28
N ILE A 180 -1.65 6.28 -10.01
CA ILE A 180 -1.31 5.93 -11.40
C ILE A 180 -0.70 4.52 -11.49
N PRO A 181 0.37 4.16 -10.73
CA PRO A 181 0.90 2.79 -10.75
C PRO A 181 -0.11 1.71 -10.35
N LEU A 182 -1.02 2.01 -9.41
CA LEU A 182 -2.07 1.08 -9.02
C LEU A 182 -3.03 0.78 -10.18
N PHE A 183 -3.47 1.81 -10.93
CA PHE A 183 -4.31 1.61 -12.11
C PHE A 183 -3.59 0.81 -13.21
N ILE A 184 -2.29 1.05 -13.39
CA ILE A 184 -1.48 0.28 -14.34
C ILE A 184 -1.39 -1.18 -13.91
N LEU A 185 -1.10 -1.45 -12.62
CA LEU A 185 -1.06 -2.81 -12.08
C LEU A 185 -2.40 -3.53 -12.28
N ILE A 186 -3.51 -2.85 -11.97
CA ILE A 186 -4.85 -3.41 -12.22
C ILE A 186 -5.04 -3.73 -13.71
N ALA A 187 -4.68 -2.80 -14.61
CA ALA A 187 -4.83 -3.01 -16.05
C ALA A 187 -3.97 -4.18 -16.56
N VAL A 188 -2.72 -4.29 -16.09
CA VAL A 188 -1.81 -5.39 -16.44
C VAL A 188 -2.39 -6.77 -16.09
N ALA A 189 -3.15 -6.89 -15.00
CA ALA A 189 -3.79 -8.15 -14.62
C ALA A 189 -4.77 -8.68 -15.68
N PHE A 190 -5.29 -7.82 -16.55
CA PHE A 190 -6.20 -8.17 -17.64
C PHE A 190 -5.50 -8.34 -19.00
N THR A 191 -4.16 -8.31 -19.04
CA THR A 191 -3.35 -8.46 -20.26
C THR A 191 -2.54 -9.76 -20.23
N ASN A 192 -1.92 -10.12 -21.36
CA ASN A 192 -0.98 -11.24 -21.44
C ASN A 192 0.49 -10.80 -21.23
N TYR A 193 0.74 -9.67 -20.54
CA TYR A 193 2.07 -9.11 -20.32
C TYR A 193 2.96 -10.07 -19.53
N ASP A 194 3.90 -10.70 -20.23
CA ASP A 194 4.90 -11.64 -19.72
C ASP A 194 6.20 -11.56 -20.53
N GLN A 195 7.14 -12.44 -20.27
CA GLN A 195 8.43 -12.48 -20.94
C GLN A 195 8.32 -12.61 -22.48
N GLN A 196 7.32 -13.34 -22.97
CA GLN A 196 7.12 -13.56 -24.41
C GLN A 196 6.43 -12.35 -25.08
N HIS A 197 5.69 -11.56 -24.32
CA HIS A 197 4.95 -10.38 -24.77
C HIS A 197 5.52 -9.12 -24.12
N MET A 198 6.86 -8.92 -24.23
CA MET A 198 7.56 -7.79 -23.63
C MET A 198 7.90 -6.72 -24.67
N PRO A 199 7.31 -5.50 -24.57
CA PRO A 199 7.69 -4.39 -25.43
C PRO A 199 9.17 -3.98 -25.24
N PRO A 200 9.87 -3.51 -26.29
CA PRO A 200 9.34 -3.22 -27.63
C PRO A 200 9.35 -4.42 -28.58
N ALA A 201 10.01 -5.52 -28.23
CA ALA A 201 10.21 -6.66 -29.13
C ALA A 201 8.91 -7.41 -29.46
N ALA A 202 7.96 -7.46 -28.51
CA ALA A 202 6.65 -8.06 -28.70
C ALA A 202 5.56 -7.19 -28.04
N LEU A 203 4.36 -7.25 -28.62
CA LEU A 203 3.20 -6.54 -28.10
C LEU A 203 2.43 -7.45 -27.14
N PHE A 204 1.85 -6.87 -26.10
CA PHE A 204 0.85 -7.54 -25.27
C PHE A 204 -0.55 -6.98 -25.56
N THR A 205 -1.57 -7.80 -25.31
CA THR A 205 -2.98 -7.49 -25.60
C THR A 205 -3.87 -7.79 -24.39
N TRP A 206 -5.12 -7.35 -24.47
CA TRP A 206 -6.13 -7.66 -23.47
C TRP A 206 -6.57 -9.13 -23.57
N VAL A 207 -6.61 -9.82 -22.41
CA VAL A 207 -7.09 -11.21 -22.28
C VAL A 207 -8.29 -11.33 -21.33
N GLY A 208 -8.80 -10.22 -20.84
CA GLY A 208 -9.93 -10.19 -19.91
C GLY A 208 -9.61 -10.92 -18.60
N LEU A 209 -10.51 -11.79 -18.16
CA LEU A 209 -10.40 -12.52 -16.89
C LEU A 209 -9.58 -13.84 -16.98
N ALA A 210 -8.93 -14.13 -18.11
CA ALA A 210 -8.22 -15.39 -18.29
C ALA A 210 -7.13 -15.65 -17.23
N ASN A 211 -6.40 -14.61 -16.82
CA ASN A 211 -5.38 -14.73 -15.78
C ASN A 211 -5.99 -15.06 -14.40
N PHE A 212 -7.14 -14.50 -14.07
CA PHE A 212 -7.87 -14.84 -12.85
C PHE A 212 -8.42 -16.27 -12.91
N ALA A 213 -8.94 -16.70 -14.06
CA ALA A 213 -9.41 -18.07 -14.25
C ALA A 213 -8.25 -19.08 -14.08
N SER A 214 -7.05 -18.75 -14.55
CA SER A 214 -5.87 -19.61 -14.36
C SER A 214 -5.45 -19.74 -12.90
N LEU A 215 -5.68 -18.73 -12.07
CA LEU A 215 -5.42 -18.78 -10.63
C LEU A 215 -6.40 -19.72 -9.90
N PHE A 216 -7.63 -19.89 -10.41
CA PHE A 216 -8.67 -20.69 -9.79
C PHE A 216 -8.89 -22.08 -10.44
N GLY A 217 -8.07 -22.49 -11.39
CA GLY A 217 -8.01 -23.88 -11.86
C GLY A 217 -8.77 -24.21 -13.13
N GLY A 218 -8.64 -23.41 -14.21
CA GLY A 218 -9.38 -23.61 -15.45
C GLY A 218 -8.74 -24.49 -16.54
N GLN A 219 -7.42 -24.76 -16.53
CA GLN A 219 -6.69 -25.57 -17.55
C GLN A 219 -5.41 -26.19 -16.96
N SER A 220 -4.74 -27.14 -17.60
CA SER A 220 -3.67 -27.96 -16.99
C SER A 220 -2.45 -27.18 -16.47
N LEU A 221 -2.02 -26.11 -17.11
CA LEU A 221 -1.02 -25.15 -16.57
C LEU A 221 -1.57 -24.33 -15.39
N SER A 222 -2.87 -24.11 -15.32
CA SER A 222 -3.56 -23.40 -14.26
C SER A 222 -3.67 -24.18 -12.96
N LEU A 223 -3.63 -25.51 -13.01
CA LEU A 223 -3.63 -26.35 -11.81
C LEU A 223 -2.39 -26.07 -10.95
N THR A 224 -1.25 -25.78 -11.57
CA THR A 224 0.01 -25.48 -10.88
C THR A 224 -0.05 -24.12 -10.17
N PHE A 225 -0.56 -23.08 -10.83
CA PHE A 225 -0.74 -21.76 -10.21
C PHE A 225 -1.80 -21.77 -9.12
N SER A 226 -2.91 -22.49 -9.31
CA SER A 226 -3.94 -22.66 -8.30
C SER A 226 -3.43 -23.37 -7.05
N TYR A 227 -2.68 -24.47 -7.23
CA TYR A 227 -2.04 -25.19 -6.14
C TYR A 227 -1.05 -24.29 -5.39
N ALA A 228 -0.16 -23.59 -6.10
CA ALA A 228 0.81 -22.68 -5.51
C ALA A 228 0.11 -21.55 -4.74
N PHE A 229 -0.92 -20.95 -5.32
CA PHE A 229 -1.68 -19.90 -4.65
C PHE A 229 -2.30 -20.39 -3.34
N GLY A 230 -2.95 -21.54 -3.34
CA GLY A 230 -3.53 -22.13 -2.12
C GLY A 230 -2.50 -22.40 -1.04
N ARG A 231 -1.33 -22.96 -1.42
CA ARG A 231 -0.23 -23.28 -0.49
C ARG A 231 0.41 -22.02 0.09
N VAL A 232 0.74 -21.05 -0.78
CA VAL A 232 1.37 -19.80 -0.36
C VAL A 232 0.41 -18.93 0.43
N LEU A 233 -0.88 -18.85 0.04
CA LEU A 233 -1.91 -18.13 0.79
C LEU A 233 -2.08 -18.71 2.20
N SER A 234 -2.22 -20.04 2.31
CA SER A 234 -2.39 -20.70 3.61
C SER A 234 -1.22 -20.38 4.53
N TRP A 235 0.01 -20.48 4.02
CA TRP A 235 1.20 -20.11 4.80
C TRP A 235 1.24 -18.62 5.12
N THR A 236 0.89 -17.74 4.19
CA THR A 236 0.82 -16.28 4.43
C THR A 236 -0.11 -15.94 5.59
N LEU A 237 -1.28 -16.58 5.65
CA LEU A 237 -2.25 -16.35 6.75
C LEU A 237 -1.75 -16.90 8.09
N VAL A 238 -1.15 -18.11 8.09
CA VAL A 238 -0.52 -18.69 9.29
C VAL A 238 0.61 -17.79 9.80
N TRP A 239 1.48 -17.37 8.89
CA TRP A 239 2.56 -16.44 9.22
C TRP A 239 2.02 -15.12 9.81
N ALA A 240 1.07 -14.45 9.13
CA ALA A 240 0.53 -13.18 9.59
C ALA A 240 -0.15 -13.30 10.96
N PHE A 241 -0.84 -14.41 11.22
CA PHE A 241 -1.42 -14.70 12.53
C PHE A 241 -0.34 -14.81 13.61
N PHE A 242 0.62 -15.72 13.45
CA PHE A 242 1.67 -15.90 14.44
C PHE A 242 2.53 -14.63 14.57
N ALA A 243 2.98 -14.01 13.47
CA ALA A 243 3.79 -12.81 13.52
C ALA A 243 3.11 -11.64 14.25
N THR A 244 1.79 -11.52 14.16
CA THR A 244 1.05 -10.45 14.85
C THR A 244 0.81 -10.79 16.30
N PHE A 245 0.19 -11.94 16.59
CA PHE A 245 -0.29 -12.25 17.93
C PHE A 245 0.84 -12.65 18.89
N THR A 246 1.87 -13.37 18.43
CA THR A 246 3.01 -13.67 19.29
C THR A 246 3.80 -12.42 19.66
N ASN A 247 3.97 -11.48 18.73
CA ASN A 247 4.61 -10.20 19.02
C ASN A 247 3.77 -9.36 20.00
N PHE A 248 2.45 -9.30 19.80
CA PHE A 248 1.56 -8.58 20.71
C PHE A 248 1.60 -9.16 22.12
N PHE A 249 1.32 -10.45 22.29
CA PHE A 249 1.32 -11.08 23.62
C PHE A 249 2.70 -11.12 24.24
N GLY A 250 3.76 -11.38 23.47
CA GLY A 250 5.15 -11.32 23.92
C GLY A 250 5.53 -9.91 24.38
N GLY A 251 5.13 -8.88 23.63
CA GLY A 251 5.36 -7.48 23.99
C GLY A 251 4.61 -7.07 25.25
N VAL A 252 3.34 -7.44 25.39
CA VAL A 252 2.53 -7.19 26.60
C VAL A 252 3.14 -7.91 27.81
N PHE A 253 3.51 -9.17 27.65
CA PHE A 253 4.15 -9.94 28.72
C PHE A 253 5.46 -9.29 29.17
N LEU A 254 6.31 -8.93 28.23
CA LEU A 254 7.59 -8.27 28.51
C LEU A 254 7.38 -6.88 29.15
N ALA A 255 6.40 -6.11 28.66
CA ALA A 255 6.02 -4.82 29.27
C ALA A 255 5.60 -4.99 30.72
N MET A 256 4.75 -5.99 31.02
CA MET A 256 4.32 -6.25 32.40
C MET A 256 5.48 -6.68 33.30
N LEU A 257 6.40 -7.52 32.79
CA LEU A 257 7.59 -7.95 33.56
C LEU A 257 8.48 -6.76 33.90
N ILE A 258 8.81 -5.93 32.89
CA ILE A 258 9.75 -4.82 33.10
C ILE A 258 9.13 -3.71 33.97
N ASN A 259 7.81 -3.47 33.82
CA ASN A 259 7.11 -2.43 34.59
C ASN A 259 6.67 -2.89 35.99
N ASN A 260 6.90 -4.14 36.38
CA ASN A 260 6.57 -4.63 37.71
C ASN A 260 7.44 -3.92 38.74
N LYS A 261 6.82 -3.42 39.83
CA LYS A 261 7.51 -2.74 40.95
C LYS A 261 8.66 -3.58 41.58
N LYS A 262 8.58 -4.91 41.48
CA LYS A 262 9.62 -5.84 41.97
C LYS A 262 10.81 -5.99 41.02
N THR A 263 10.72 -5.56 39.78
CA THR A 263 11.80 -5.70 38.78
C THR A 263 12.88 -4.67 39.05
N LYS A 264 14.11 -5.18 39.34
CA LYS A 264 15.29 -4.33 39.52
C LYS A 264 15.81 -3.83 38.17
N CYS A 265 16.43 -2.66 38.14
CA CYS A 265 17.05 -2.07 36.93
C CYS A 265 16.12 -1.92 35.73
N GLN A 266 14.85 -1.55 35.94
CA GLN A 266 13.84 -1.40 34.86
C GLN A 266 14.32 -0.53 33.67
N LYS A 267 15.04 0.57 33.98
CA LYS A 267 15.59 1.47 32.93
C LYS A 267 16.61 0.73 32.06
N LEU A 268 17.48 -0.08 32.63
CA LEU A 268 18.48 -0.85 31.90
C LEU A 268 17.81 -1.85 30.96
N TRP A 269 16.83 -2.62 31.46
CA TRP A 269 16.11 -3.59 30.64
C TRP A 269 15.37 -2.91 29.46
N ARG A 270 14.67 -1.80 29.72
CA ARG A 270 14.04 -1.03 28.65
C ARG A 270 15.06 -0.57 27.60
N THR A 271 16.20 -0.03 28.02
CA THR A 271 17.26 0.43 27.12
C THR A 271 17.81 -0.72 26.27
N LEU A 272 18.10 -1.88 26.89
CA LEU A 272 18.60 -3.06 26.16
C LEU A 272 17.64 -3.52 25.05
N PHE A 273 16.33 -3.56 25.32
CA PHE A 273 15.35 -3.92 24.31
C PHE A 273 15.14 -2.82 23.26
N ILE A 274 15.24 -1.55 23.62
CA ILE A 274 15.13 -0.43 22.66
C ILE A 274 16.31 -0.42 21.69
N ILE A 275 17.53 -0.77 22.12
CA ILE A 275 18.70 -0.83 21.24
C ILE A 275 18.48 -1.78 20.06
N THR A 276 17.75 -2.87 20.26
CA THR A 276 17.45 -3.80 19.14
C THR A 276 16.63 -3.17 18.03
N ILE A 277 15.83 -2.16 18.34
CA ILE A 277 15.01 -1.40 17.37
C ILE A 277 15.86 -0.38 16.59
N ALA A 278 16.96 0.11 17.20
CA ALA A 278 17.85 1.09 16.59
C ALA A 278 18.70 0.49 15.45
N VAL A 279 18.89 -0.84 15.43
CA VAL A 279 19.61 -1.53 14.36
C VAL A 279 18.67 -1.71 13.15
N PRO A 280 19.07 -1.30 11.94
CA PRO A 280 18.26 -1.53 10.75
C PRO A 280 17.90 -3.00 10.57
N GLN A 281 16.62 -3.32 10.42
CA GLN A 281 16.10 -4.70 10.37
C GLN A 281 16.83 -5.57 9.33
N PHE A 282 17.15 -5.01 8.14
CA PHE A 282 17.82 -5.78 7.10
C PHE A 282 19.22 -6.27 7.52
N VAL A 283 19.97 -5.45 8.25
CA VAL A 283 21.30 -5.83 8.78
C VAL A 283 21.15 -6.99 9.76
N THR A 284 20.20 -6.85 10.68
CA THR A 284 19.91 -7.89 11.69
C THR A 284 19.52 -9.22 11.01
N LEU A 285 18.62 -9.19 10.02
CA LEU A 285 18.16 -10.39 9.34
C LEU A 285 19.28 -11.08 8.54
N LEU A 286 20.16 -10.34 7.88
CA LEU A 286 21.30 -10.89 7.14
C LEU A 286 22.33 -11.53 8.10
N LEU A 287 22.61 -10.90 9.25
CA LEU A 287 23.48 -11.47 10.28
C LEU A 287 22.88 -12.76 10.85
N VAL A 288 21.58 -12.75 11.15
CA VAL A 288 20.86 -13.92 11.67
C VAL A 288 20.83 -15.05 10.64
N ARG A 289 20.64 -14.74 9.35
CA ARG A 289 20.73 -15.75 8.28
C ARG A 289 22.10 -16.45 8.28
N ASN A 290 23.18 -15.69 8.34
CA ASN A 290 24.53 -16.26 8.38
C ASN A 290 24.78 -17.04 9.67
N PHE A 291 24.27 -16.58 10.82
CA PHE A 291 24.39 -17.24 12.11
C PHE A 291 23.72 -18.62 12.12
N PHE A 292 22.52 -18.75 11.52
CA PHE A 292 21.74 -19.98 11.43
C PHE A 292 21.94 -20.76 10.11
N SER A 293 22.91 -20.38 9.27
CA SER A 293 23.22 -21.14 8.05
C SER A 293 23.75 -22.54 8.38
N ASP A 294 23.72 -23.44 7.40
CA ASP A 294 24.14 -24.83 7.56
C ASP A 294 25.59 -24.95 8.09
N ALA A 295 26.50 -24.09 7.62
CA ALA A 295 27.86 -23.95 8.10
C ALA A 295 28.05 -22.83 9.14
N GLY A 296 26.96 -22.33 9.68
CA GLY A 296 26.96 -21.19 10.61
C GLY A 296 27.46 -21.52 12.01
N ILE A 297 27.83 -20.48 12.73
CA ILE A 297 28.36 -20.61 14.13
C ILE A 297 27.38 -21.36 15.01
N PHE A 298 26.06 -21.12 14.87
CA PHE A 298 25.06 -21.77 15.71
C PHE A 298 25.01 -23.28 15.49
N ASN A 299 25.09 -23.75 14.25
CA ASN A 299 25.16 -25.18 13.94
C ASN A 299 26.42 -25.83 14.53
N THR A 300 27.56 -25.16 14.43
CA THR A 300 28.80 -25.61 15.05
C THR A 300 28.66 -25.75 16.57
N MET A 301 28.03 -24.77 17.24
CA MET A 301 27.78 -24.83 18.69
C MET A 301 26.82 -25.98 19.06
N MET A 302 25.74 -26.18 18.27
CA MET A 302 24.79 -27.28 18.51
C MET A 302 25.41 -28.66 18.32
N ALA A 303 26.26 -28.83 17.31
CA ALA A 303 27.00 -30.06 17.09
C ALA A 303 27.98 -30.37 18.26
N ASN A 304 28.77 -29.36 18.68
CA ASN A 304 29.69 -29.50 19.78
C ASN A 304 29.00 -29.77 21.14
N ALA A 305 27.76 -29.28 21.31
CA ALA A 305 26.95 -29.53 22.50
C ALA A 305 26.19 -30.87 22.45
N GLY A 306 26.34 -31.68 21.39
CA GLY A 306 25.65 -32.98 21.25
C GLY A 306 24.15 -32.84 20.89
N VAL A 307 23.65 -31.61 20.67
CA VAL A 307 22.23 -31.37 20.35
C VAL A 307 21.85 -31.98 19.01
N THR A 308 22.75 -31.92 18.02
CA THR A 308 22.53 -32.55 16.71
C THR A 308 22.31 -34.07 16.85
N ASP A 309 23.10 -34.76 17.67
CA ASP A 309 22.96 -36.21 17.89
C ASP A 309 21.71 -36.54 18.71
N PHE A 310 21.37 -35.71 19.68
CA PHE A 310 20.11 -35.85 20.41
C PHE A 310 18.89 -35.71 19.50
N LEU A 311 18.87 -34.74 18.56
CA LEU A 311 17.78 -34.54 17.58
C LEU A 311 17.67 -35.72 16.60
N LYS A 312 18.80 -36.35 16.23
CA LYS A 312 18.80 -37.62 15.48
C LYS A 312 18.17 -38.76 16.27
N ALA A 313 18.53 -38.87 17.52
CA ALA A 313 18.05 -39.94 18.41
C ALA A 313 16.52 -39.89 18.60
N ILE A 314 15.91 -38.70 18.66
CA ILE A 314 14.46 -38.51 18.80
C ILE A 314 13.73 -38.41 17.46
N GLY A 315 14.43 -38.59 16.34
CA GLY A 315 13.84 -38.63 14.98
C GLY A 315 13.45 -37.28 14.42
N LEU A 316 13.83 -36.16 15.04
CA LEU A 316 13.59 -34.79 14.53
C LEU A 316 14.62 -34.36 13.47
N LEU A 317 15.74 -35.06 13.36
CA LEU A 317 16.78 -34.84 12.36
C LEU A 317 17.12 -36.16 11.66
N GLY A 318 17.31 -36.11 10.34
CA GLY A 318 17.70 -37.28 9.56
C GLY A 318 19.07 -37.81 9.98
N GLN A 319 19.25 -39.15 10.01
CA GLN A 319 20.50 -39.81 10.49
C GLN A 319 21.74 -39.38 9.69
N ASN A 320 21.60 -39.05 8.42
CA ASN A 320 22.68 -38.61 7.52
C ASN A 320 22.98 -37.12 7.57
N MET A 321 22.27 -36.34 8.38
CA MET A 321 22.46 -34.88 8.47
C MET A 321 23.46 -34.54 9.55
N ASN A 322 24.48 -33.74 9.22
CA ASN A 322 25.52 -33.30 10.18
C ASN A 322 25.26 -31.89 10.74
N HIS A 323 24.16 -31.25 10.33
CA HIS A 323 23.73 -29.93 10.75
C HIS A 323 22.21 -29.87 10.85
N ILE A 324 21.69 -28.93 11.63
CA ILE A 324 20.26 -28.66 11.72
C ILE A 324 19.90 -27.71 10.57
N PRO A 325 18.95 -28.08 9.67
CA PRO A 325 18.64 -27.30 8.50
C PRO A 325 17.68 -26.15 8.82
N PHE A 326 18.14 -25.23 9.66
CA PHE A 326 17.31 -24.13 10.22
C PHE A 326 16.58 -23.30 9.16
N LEU A 327 17.21 -23.05 8.00
CA LEU A 327 16.67 -22.21 6.94
C LEU A 327 16.53 -22.95 5.59
N THR A 328 16.96 -24.22 5.53
CA THR A 328 17.02 -25.02 4.30
C THR A 328 15.97 -26.13 4.24
N ASP A 329 15.33 -26.47 5.36
CA ASP A 329 14.18 -27.38 5.39
C ASP A 329 12.87 -26.62 5.64
N GLN A 330 11.77 -27.10 5.03
CA GLN A 330 10.46 -26.42 5.08
C GLN A 330 9.94 -26.18 6.50
N HIS A 331 9.98 -27.18 7.36
CA HIS A 331 9.40 -27.10 8.69
C HIS A 331 10.27 -26.26 9.62
N TRP A 332 11.58 -26.52 9.58
CA TRP A 332 12.56 -25.75 10.33
C TRP A 332 12.56 -24.28 9.91
N ALA A 333 12.56 -23.98 8.62
CA ALA A 333 12.57 -22.62 8.11
C ALA A 333 11.32 -21.84 8.55
N LYS A 334 10.12 -22.43 8.42
CA LYS A 334 8.87 -21.80 8.88
C LYS A 334 8.88 -21.51 10.37
N PHE A 335 9.35 -22.44 11.17
CA PHE A 335 9.49 -22.25 12.62
C PHE A 335 10.50 -21.14 12.94
N MET A 336 11.69 -21.19 12.34
CA MET A 336 12.75 -20.20 12.57
C MET A 336 12.35 -18.78 12.12
N ILE A 337 11.66 -18.66 11.01
CA ILE A 337 11.15 -17.37 10.53
C ILE A 337 10.21 -16.74 11.58
N ILE A 338 9.30 -17.53 12.17
CA ILE A 338 8.42 -17.06 13.24
C ILE A 338 9.22 -16.69 14.48
N LEU A 339 10.16 -17.53 14.90
CA LEU A 339 11.00 -17.31 16.08
C LEU A 339 11.85 -16.04 15.96
N ILE A 340 12.50 -15.86 14.80
CA ILE A 340 13.30 -14.67 14.51
C ILE A 340 12.42 -13.41 14.51
N ASN A 341 11.22 -13.50 13.94
CA ASN A 341 10.28 -12.39 13.96
C ASN A 341 9.81 -12.01 15.36
N ILE A 342 9.61 -12.99 16.26
CA ILE A 342 9.31 -12.74 17.67
C ILE A 342 10.44 -11.96 18.31
N TRP A 343 11.67 -12.40 18.11
CA TRP A 343 12.84 -11.73 18.67
C TRP A 343 12.99 -10.28 18.18
N VAL A 344 12.71 -10.01 16.91
CA VAL A 344 12.78 -8.66 16.33
C VAL A 344 11.57 -7.80 16.70
N GLY A 345 10.37 -8.39 16.76
CA GLY A 345 9.11 -7.65 16.89
C GLY A 345 8.66 -7.36 18.33
N VAL A 346 8.95 -8.28 19.26
CA VAL A 346 8.51 -8.17 20.66
C VAL A 346 9.01 -6.88 21.35
N PRO A 347 10.26 -6.42 21.17
CA PRO A 347 10.73 -5.17 21.79
C PRO A 347 9.90 -3.95 21.37
N TYR A 348 9.50 -3.85 20.11
CA TYR A 348 8.66 -2.75 19.64
C TYR A 348 7.25 -2.80 20.25
N GLN A 349 6.62 -3.97 20.27
CA GLN A 349 5.32 -4.17 20.90
C GLN A 349 5.37 -3.93 22.43
N MET A 350 6.49 -4.25 23.08
CA MET A 350 6.73 -3.95 24.49
C MET A 350 6.68 -2.45 24.77
N LEU A 351 7.27 -1.62 23.89
CA LEU A 351 7.21 -0.16 24.06
C LEU A 351 5.79 0.37 23.97
N ILE A 352 5.04 -0.07 22.93
CA ILE A 352 3.64 0.35 22.75
C ILE A 352 2.79 -0.11 23.93
N ALA A 353 2.90 -1.37 24.32
CA ALA A 353 2.16 -1.93 25.46
C ALA A 353 2.50 -1.21 26.77
N THR A 354 3.77 -0.84 26.99
CA THR A 354 4.19 -0.05 28.16
C THR A 354 3.46 1.29 28.20
N GLY A 355 3.42 2.03 27.08
CA GLY A 355 2.73 3.31 26.99
C GLY A 355 1.23 3.20 27.30
N VAL A 356 0.57 2.17 26.76
CA VAL A 356 -0.86 1.94 27.02
C VAL A 356 -1.12 1.52 28.47
N LEU A 357 -0.32 0.59 29.00
CA LEU A 357 -0.47 0.13 30.39
C LEU A 357 -0.27 1.25 31.43
N MET A 358 0.61 2.21 31.15
CA MET A 358 0.85 3.36 32.03
C MET A 358 -0.32 4.38 32.03
N ASN A 359 -1.20 4.33 31.05
CA ASN A 359 -2.40 5.18 30.97
C ASN A 359 -3.62 4.57 31.67
N ILE A 360 -3.54 3.34 32.18
CA ILE A 360 -4.63 2.77 32.99
C ILE A 360 -4.67 3.50 34.33
N PRO A 361 -5.82 4.10 34.73
CA PRO A 361 -5.95 4.79 36.02
C PRO A 361 -5.58 3.86 37.18
N THR A 362 -4.74 4.34 38.07
CA THR A 362 -4.28 3.58 39.25
C THR A 362 -5.43 3.15 40.14
N ASP A 363 -6.46 3.99 40.27
CA ASP A 363 -7.64 3.74 41.09
C ASP A 363 -8.37 2.47 40.70
N ILE A 364 -8.46 2.17 39.38
CA ILE A 364 -9.07 0.92 38.88
C ILE A 364 -8.24 -0.30 39.31
N LEU A 365 -6.92 -0.19 39.27
CA LEU A 365 -6.02 -1.27 39.66
C LEU A 365 -6.01 -1.49 41.18
N GLU A 366 -6.11 -0.41 41.96
CA GLU A 366 -6.22 -0.44 43.41
C GLU A 366 -7.57 -1.01 43.85
N ALA A 367 -8.68 -0.59 43.24
CA ALA A 367 -10.01 -1.15 43.50
C ALA A 367 -10.03 -2.67 43.24
N SER A 368 -9.45 -3.12 42.13
CA SER A 368 -9.36 -4.54 41.80
C SER A 368 -8.57 -5.34 42.84
N THR A 369 -7.57 -4.71 43.47
CA THR A 369 -6.77 -5.33 44.51
C THR A 369 -7.57 -5.42 45.82
N ILE A 370 -8.33 -4.40 46.15
CA ILE A 370 -9.24 -4.37 47.31
C ILE A 370 -10.33 -5.43 47.18
N ASP A 371 -10.86 -5.61 45.98
CA ASP A 371 -11.85 -6.66 45.62
C ASP A 371 -11.24 -8.08 45.64
N GLY A 372 -9.95 -8.24 45.90
CA GLY A 372 -9.27 -9.55 46.02
C GLY A 372 -8.94 -10.19 44.68
N ALA A 373 -8.92 -9.42 43.57
CA ALA A 373 -8.57 -9.98 42.27
C ALA A 373 -7.12 -10.45 42.19
N SER A 374 -6.91 -11.69 41.73
CA SER A 374 -5.58 -12.20 41.43
C SER A 374 -4.90 -11.42 40.28
N PRO A 375 -3.58 -11.44 40.15
CA PRO A 375 -2.87 -10.77 39.04
C PRO A 375 -3.37 -11.19 37.65
N LEU A 376 -3.75 -12.47 37.48
CA LEU A 376 -4.29 -13.00 36.24
C LEU A 376 -5.70 -12.47 35.98
N GLN A 377 -6.58 -12.39 36.99
CA GLN A 377 -7.90 -11.82 36.89
C GLN A 377 -7.82 -10.33 36.53
N SER A 378 -6.98 -9.56 37.21
CA SER A 378 -6.73 -8.15 36.87
C SER A 378 -6.20 -7.99 35.43
N PHE A 379 -5.35 -8.92 34.96
CA PHE A 379 -4.89 -8.91 33.57
C PHE A 379 -6.02 -9.16 32.59
N ILE A 380 -6.79 -10.23 32.78
CA ILE A 380 -7.83 -10.66 31.82
C ILE A 380 -9.01 -9.68 31.78
N HIS A 381 -9.43 -9.15 32.93
CA HIS A 381 -10.65 -8.35 33.02
C HIS A 381 -10.43 -6.83 32.95
N ILE A 382 -9.21 -6.35 33.20
CA ILE A 382 -8.89 -4.91 33.18
C ILE A 382 -7.86 -4.58 32.14
N LYS A 383 -6.64 -5.14 32.25
CA LYS A 383 -5.51 -4.71 31.41
C LYS A 383 -5.67 -5.14 29.95
N LEU A 384 -6.06 -6.40 29.70
CA LEU A 384 -6.19 -6.93 28.35
C LEU A 384 -7.35 -6.27 27.57
N PRO A 385 -8.55 -6.08 28.11
CA PRO A 385 -9.61 -5.34 27.44
C PRO A 385 -9.22 -3.89 27.13
N TYR A 386 -8.54 -3.21 28.07
CA TYR A 386 -8.04 -1.85 27.85
C TYR A 386 -6.96 -1.82 26.75
N LEU A 387 -6.02 -2.76 26.74
CA LEU A 387 -5.03 -2.90 25.68
C LEU A 387 -5.69 -3.13 24.32
N LEU A 388 -6.67 -4.02 24.26
CA LEU A 388 -7.38 -4.33 23.02
C LEU A 388 -8.25 -3.18 22.53
N SER A 389 -8.83 -2.35 23.42
CA SER A 389 -9.58 -1.17 23.00
C SER A 389 -8.68 -0.11 22.36
N VAL A 390 -7.48 0.10 22.92
CA VAL A 390 -6.53 1.10 22.41
C VAL A 390 -5.72 0.58 21.21
N GLN A 391 -5.24 -0.66 21.27
CA GLN A 391 -4.36 -1.23 20.25
C GLN A 391 -5.11 -2.07 19.19
N GLY A 392 -6.40 -2.32 19.35
CA GLY A 392 -7.18 -3.13 18.39
C GLY A 392 -7.03 -2.68 16.94
N PRO A 393 -7.24 -1.40 16.61
CA PRO A 393 -7.01 -0.90 15.25
C PRO A 393 -5.58 -1.08 14.76
N ALA A 394 -4.58 -0.90 15.64
CA ALA A 394 -3.18 -1.13 15.31
C ALA A 394 -2.88 -2.61 15.03
N LEU A 395 -3.48 -3.55 15.80
CA LEU A 395 -3.33 -4.99 15.55
C LEU A 395 -3.87 -5.42 14.18
N VAL A 396 -5.00 -4.85 13.75
CA VAL A 396 -5.53 -5.08 12.40
C VAL A 396 -4.54 -4.61 11.35
N THR A 397 -3.95 -3.42 11.54
CA THR A 397 -2.93 -2.88 10.64
C THR A 397 -1.66 -3.72 10.66
N ASP A 398 -1.23 -4.21 11.82
CA ASP A 398 -0.07 -5.09 11.98
C ASP A 398 -0.27 -6.43 11.27
N PHE A 399 -1.48 -7.00 11.33
CA PHE A 399 -1.79 -8.22 10.58
C PHE A 399 -1.66 -8.00 9.07
N VAL A 400 -2.24 -6.93 8.53
CA VAL A 400 -2.13 -6.57 7.11
C VAL A 400 -0.67 -6.32 6.72
N ARG A 401 0.10 -5.66 7.57
CA ARG A 401 1.55 -5.44 7.39
C ARG A 401 2.31 -6.78 7.35
N ASN A 402 1.95 -7.75 8.18
CA ASN A 402 2.56 -9.06 8.18
C ASN A 402 2.16 -9.91 6.98
N VAL A 403 0.93 -9.81 6.45
CA VAL A 403 0.56 -10.41 5.15
C VAL A 403 1.49 -9.92 4.03
N ASN A 404 1.90 -8.66 4.08
CA ASN A 404 2.79 -8.00 3.12
C ASN A 404 4.26 -7.92 3.59
N ASN A 405 4.68 -8.75 4.53
CA ASN A 405 6.04 -8.70 5.07
C ASN A 405 7.05 -9.33 4.11
N PHE A 406 7.62 -8.50 3.26
CA PHE A 406 8.64 -8.92 2.30
C PHE A 406 9.98 -9.24 2.98
N ASN A 407 10.44 -8.34 3.87
CA ASN A 407 11.82 -8.33 4.33
C ASN A 407 12.21 -9.58 5.11
N VAL A 408 11.39 -10.01 6.07
CA VAL A 408 11.73 -11.14 6.95
C VAL A 408 11.89 -12.42 6.13
N ILE A 409 10.95 -12.69 5.24
CA ILE A 409 10.97 -13.92 4.43
C ILE A 409 12.09 -13.87 3.41
N TYR A 410 12.15 -12.78 2.63
CA TYR A 410 13.10 -12.65 1.53
C TYR A 410 14.55 -12.69 2.01
N LEU A 411 14.90 -11.87 3.01
CA LEU A 411 16.27 -11.76 3.50
C LEU A 411 16.76 -13.02 4.23
N LEU A 412 15.86 -13.80 4.85
CA LEU A 412 16.24 -15.05 5.50
C LEU A 412 16.35 -16.22 4.53
N THR A 413 15.58 -16.24 3.42
CA THR A 413 15.42 -17.46 2.61
C THR A 413 15.84 -17.33 1.15
N GLN A 414 16.10 -16.13 0.64
CA GLN A 414 16.32 -15.86 -0.80
C GLN A 414 17.35 -16.80 -1.44
N ASP A 415 18.55 -16.84 -0.90
CA ASP A 415 19.70 -17.56 -1.50
C ASP A 415 19.98 -18.91 -0.83
N VAL A 416 19.21 -19.28 0.19
CA VAL A 416 19.49 -20.41 1.06
C VAL A 416 18.44 -21.50 0.88
N TYR A 417 17.17 -21.13 0.78
CA TYR A 417 16.07 -22.09 0.66
C TYR A 417 15.85 -22.54 -0.77
N ILE A 418 15.92 -23.86 -0.98
CA ILE A 418 15.64 -24.51 -2.26
C ILE A 418 14.34 -25.28 -2.14
N THR A 419 13.37 -24.99 -3.04
CA THR A 419 12.08 -25.68 -3.03
C THR A 419 12.23 -27.13 -3.44
N LYS A 420 11.54 -28.02 -2.75
CA LYS A 420 11.49 -29.47 -3.03
C LYS A 420 10.20 -29.87 -3.75
N ASP A 421 9.16 -29.05 -3.65
CA ASP A 421 7.89 -29.28 -4.32
C ASP A 421 7.97 -28.82 -5.78
N GLN A 422 7.93 -29.77 -6.70
CA GLN A 422 8.03 -29.53 -8.14
C GLN A 422 6.89 -28.65 -8.68
N ALA A 423 5.69 -28.76 -8.12
CA ALA A 423 4.56 -27.95 -8.53
C ALA A 423 4.73 -26.48 -8.09
N LEU A 424 5.31 -26.24 -6.92
CA LEU A 424 5.68 -24.88 -6.49
C LEU A 424 6.83 -24.34 -7.35
N ALA A 425 7.86 -25.13 -7.60
CA ALA A 425 9.02 -24.74 -8.41
C ALA A 425 8.60 -24.31 -9.83
N SER A 426 7.68 -25.03 -10.47
CA SER A 426 7.20 -24.70 -11.82
C SER A 426 6.39 -23.40 -11.88
N SER A 427 5.83 -22.93 -10.76
CA SER A 427 5.19 -21.63 -10.62
C SER A 427 6.11 -20.57 -10.00
N SER A 428 7.42 -20.87 -9.82
CA SER A 428 8.41 -20.01 -9.16
C SER A 428 8.07 -19.64 -7.73
N ALA A 429 7.24 -20.44 -7.05
CA ALA A 429 6.95 -20.31 -5.63
C ALA A 429 7.88 -21.19 -4.79
N LYS A 430 8.13 -20.79 -3.56
CA LYS A 430 8.79 -21.63 -2.55
C LYS A 430 7.81 -21.93 -1.40
N GLU A 431 8.05 -23.03 -0.70
CA GLU A 431 7.21 -23.45 0.44
C GLU A 431 7.19 -22.43 1.59
N VAL A 432 8.20 -21.58 1.65
CA VAL A 432 8.37 -20.52 2.67
C VAL A 432 7.92 -19.14 2.18
N ASP A 433 7.55 -18.99 0.90
CA ASP A 433 7.09 -17.72 0.36
C ASP A 433 5.79 -17.26 0.96
N LEU A 434 5.67 -15.94 1.13
CA LEU A 434 4.39 -15.26 1.24
C LEU A 434 3.94 -14.81 -0.16
N LEU A 435 2.68 -14.40 -0.27
CA LEU A 435 2.16 -13.89 -1.54
C LEU A 435 2.99 -12.73 -2.10
N VAL A 436 3.49 -11.84 -1.25
CA VAL A 436 4.33 -10.70 -1.66
C VAL A 436 5.72 -11.12 -2.14
N THR A 437 6.36 -12.12 -1.53
CA THR A 437 7.67 -12.62 -1.98
C THR A 437 7.57 -13.44 -3.25
N TRP A 438 6.49 -14.19 -3.42
CA TRP A 438 6.19 -14.89 -4.66
C TRP A 438 5.89 -13.91 -5.81
N LEU A 439 5.06 -12.88 -5.57
CA LEU A 439 4.82 -11.80 -6.52
C LEU A 439 6.12 -11.14 -7.00
N PHE A 440 7.01 -10.83 -6.06
CA PHE A 440 8.32 -10.25 -6.38
C PHE A 440 9.14 -11.19 -7.29
N ARG A 441 9.15 -12.49 -7.01
CA ARG A 441 9.86 -13.47 -7.80
C ARG A 441 9.28 -13.63 -9.21
N LEU A 442 7.95 -13.62 -9.33
CA LEU A 442 7.29 -13.62 -10.64
C LEU A 442 7.67 -12.41 -11.48
N THR A 443 7.86 -11.24 -10.86
CA THR A 443 8.24 -10.01 -11.58
C THR A 443 9.72 -9.96 -11.92
N GLN A 444 10.62 -10.34 -11.00
CA GLN A 444 12.06 -10.13 -11.14
C GLN A 444 12.77 -11.31 -11.82
N GLU A 445 12.32 -12.54 -11.57
CA GLU A 445 12.98 -13.75 -12.10
C GLU A 445 12.27 -14.30 -13.35
N GLN A 446 10.94 -14.19 -13.43
CA GLN A 446 10.13 -14.81 -14.49
C GLN A 446 9.54 -13.82 -15.49
N TYR A 447 9.63 -12.51 -15.18
CA TYR A 447 8.99 -11.45 -16.00
C TYR A 447 7.50 -11.73 -16.29
N ASN A 448 6.82 -12.44 -15.38
CA ASN A 448 5.41 -12.81 -15.48
C ASN A 448 4.54 -11.75 -14.78
N TYR A 449 4.49 -10.56 -15.39
CA TYR A 449 3.81 -9.39 -14.81
C TYR A 449 2.31 -9.58 -14.67
N LYS A 450 1.66 -10.31 -15.61
CA LYS A 450 0.23 -10.60 -15.57
C LYS A 450 -0.17 -11.35 -14.29
N MET A 451 0.56 -12.44 -13.97
CA MET A 451 0.25 -13.23 -12.77
C MET A 451 0.63 -12.51 -11.48
N ALA A 452 1.75 -11.77 -11.48
CA ALA A 452 2.11 -10.92 -10.35
C ALA A 452 1.04 -9.87 -10.06
N ALA A 453 0.48 -9.24 -11.09
CA ALA A 453 -0.60 -8.27 -10.95
C ALA A 453 -1.89 -8.90 -10.40
N VAL A 454 -2.27 -10.10 -10.87
CA VAL A 454 -3.43 -10.85 -10.32
C VAL A 454 -3.24 -11.17 -8.84
N ILE A 455 -2.07 -11.69 -8.46
CA ILE A 455 -1.76 -11.99 -7.05
C ILE A 455 -1.81 -10.70 -6.20
N GLY A 456 -1.27 -9.57 -6.71
CA GLY A 456 -1.34 -8.29 -6.03
C GLY A 456 -2.77 -7.82 -5.76
N ILE A 457 -3.67 -7.98 -6.74
CA ILE A 457 -5.11 -7.68 -6.58
C ILE A 457 -5.74 -8.62 -5.54
N MET A 458 -5.41 -9.91 -5.57
CA MET A 458 -5.93 -10.87 -4.60
C MET A 458 -5.48 -10.56 -3.17
N VAL A 459 -4.20 -10.20 -2.98
CA VAL A 459 -3.67 -9.74 -1.69
C VAL A 459 -4.44 -8.51 -1.20
N PHE A 460 -4.66 -7.53 -2.07
CA PHE A 460 -5.44 -6.34 -1.73
C PHE A 460 -6.87 -6.70 -1.28
N ILE A 461 -7.57 -7.55 -2.04
CA ILE A 461 -8.94 -7.98 -1.70
C ILE A 461 -8.97 -8.69 -0.35
N ILE A 462 -8.04 -9.64 -0.11
CA ILE A 462 -7.94 -10.37 1.16
C ILE A 462 -7.72 -9.41 2.33
N CYS A 463 -6.77 -8.49 2.20
CA CYS A 463 -6.47 -7.49 3.22
C CYS A 463 -7.64 -6.53 3.46
N ALA A 464 -8.32 -6.09 2.39
CA ALA A 464 -9.47 -5.20 2.48
C ALA A 464 -10.66 -5.87 3.19
N VAL A 465 -11.00 -7.11 2.80
CA VAL A 465 -12.08 -7.87 3.43
C VAL A 465 -11.77 -8.13 4.90
N PHE A 466 -10.54 -8.58 5.21
CA PHE A 466 -10.10 -8.79 6.59
C PHE A 466 -10.24 -7.51 7.42
N THR A 467 -9.72 -6.40 6.91
CA THR A 467 -9.76 -5.10 7.57
C THR A 467 -11.19 -4.64 7.83
N LEU A 468 -12.07 -4.69 6.83
CA LEU A 468 -13.48 -4.29 6.97
C LEU A 468 -14.23 -5.16 8.00
N VAL A 469 -14.00 -6.47 7.98
CA VAL A 469 -14.61 -7.38 8.96
C VAL A 469 -14.13 -7.06 10.37
N CYS A 470 -12.81 -6.91 10.58
CA CYS A 470 -12.26 -6.60 11.89
C CYS A 470 -12.75 -5.24 12.44
N PHE A 471 -12.71 -4.17 11.62
CA PHE A 471 -13.20 -2.86 12.04
C PHE A 471 -14.70 -2.86 12.36
N ARG A 472 -15.52 -3.63 11.63
CA ARG A 472 -16.93 -3.77 11.97
C ARG A 472 -17.14 -4.39 13.37
N PHE A 473 -16.29 -5.35 13.75
CA PHE A 473 -16.35 -5.95 15.10
C PHE A 473 -15.83 -5.00 16.19
N LEU A 474 -14.78 -4.23 15.92
CA LEU A 474 -14.22 -3.26 16.87
C LEU A 474 -15.21 -2.14 17.16
N ASN A 475 -15.78 -1.50 16.13
CA ASN A 475 -16.74 -0.41 16.28
C ASN A 475 -18.04 -0.84 17.01
N LYS A 476 -18.48 -2.10 16.83
CA LYS A 476 -19.66 -2.60 17.54
C LYS A 476 -19.41 -2.69 19.04
N LYS A 477 -18.19 -2.96 19.48
CA LYS A 477 -17.83 -3.00 20.91
C LYS A 477 -17.77 -1.59 21.52
N GLU A 478 -17.23 -0.62 20.81
CA GLU A 478 -17.19 0.79 21.31
C GLU A 478 -18.61 1.35 21.55
N ALA A 479 -19.56 1.06 20.64
CA ALA A 479 -20.96 1.45 20.80
C ALA A 479 -21.67 0.76 22.00
N THR A 480 -21.10 -0.29 22.57
CA THR A 480 -21.66 -1.00 23.73
C THR A 480 -21.09 -0.48 25.06
N PHE A 481 -19.99 0.28 25.00
CA PHE A 481 -19.33 0.89 26.17
C PHE A 481 -19.53 2.42 26.26
N SER A 482 -20.19 3.04 25.26
CA SER A 482 -20.67 4.43 25.28
C SER A 482 -22.17 4.49 25.67
#